data_3704a94e7b55eeb402b7411805e137f3
#
_entry.id   3704a94e7b55eeb402b7411805e137f3
#
_cell.length_a   1.000
_cell.length_b   1.000
_cell.length_c   1.000
_cell.angle_alpha   90.00
_cell.angle_beta   90.00
_cell.angle_gamma   90.00
#
_symmetry.space_group_name_H-M   'P 1'
#
loop_
_entity.id
_entity.type
_entity.pdbx_description
1 polymer ?
#
loop_
_entity_poly.entity_id
_entity_poly.type
_entity_poly.pdbx_seq_one_letter_code
_entity_poly.pdbx_strand_id
1 'polypeptide(L)'
;MSVNNENRANWAIDIEESVAHYNRWFVDYAPSTFRDIKGKVFGNVAKAIEGLNGKIDLDDDILIAHPTLLLILRQMTCPPLARDRLAGLARIPPQAVRGFENGTISRNGQVEYSPRIMEVIRDLLDFDLFPWIDSGSGPSSEQKERAAAIIVDRLCITLTDADIRNEQERRQLLAIIQFLKGKGYVEAKPRTYGELRPGEYAIHLNIPVYQGEKKVNIPGDVLILPRTASPGSLPIIVEAKSAGDFTNVNKRRKEEATKMQQLKATYGNARFIMFLGGYFDLGYLDYEAAEGIDWVWEHRVPDMEKLGL
;
A
#
# COMPACT_ATOMS: atom_id res chain seq x y z
N MET A 1 -3.90 -24.48 -19.82
CA MET A 1 -2.42 -24.64 -19.78
C MET A 1 -1.95 -23.96 -18.52
N SER A 2 -1.07 -24.64 -17.77
CA SER A 2 -0.36 -24.06 -16.63
C SER A 2 0.77 -23.15 -17.13
N VAL A 3 1.05 -22.06 -16.40
CA VAL A 3 2.21 -21.18 -16.68
C VAL A 3 3.40 -21.63 -15.85
N ASN A 4 3.28 -21.67 -14.53
CA ASN A 4 4.36 -21.97 -13.60
C ASN A 4 3.99 -22.97 -12.50
N ASN A 5 2.71 -23.14 -12.14
CA ASN A 5 2.31 -23.95 -10.99
C ASN A 5 2.63 -25.47 -11.13
N GLU A 6 2.80 -25.97 -12.35
CA GLU A 6 3.19 -27.36 -12.62
C GLU A 6 4.70 -27.53 -12.82
N ASN A 7 5.46 -26.42 -12.92
CA ASN A 7 6.90 -26.43 -13.25
C ASN A 7 7.78 -26.35 -12.00
N ARG A 8 7.54 -27.22 -11.02
CA ARG A 8 8.19 -27.21 -9.70
C ARG A 8 9.72 -27.27 -9.75
N ALA A 9 10.29 -27.88 -10.78
CA ALA A 9 11.74 -27.99 -10.94
C ALA A 9 12.44 -26.63 -11.10
N ASN A 10 11.72 -25.62 -11.60
CA ASN A 10 12.28 -24.28 -11.84
C ASN A 10 12.01 -23.30 -10.69
N TRP A 11 11.12 -23.62 -9.75
CA TRP A 11 10.70 -22.66 -8.73
C TRP A 11 11.84 -22.08 -7.90
N ALA A 12 12.83 -22.89 -7.53
CA ALA A 12 13.98 -22.41 -6.74
C ALA A 12 14.79 -21.35 -7.52
N ILE A 13 15.03 -21.60 -8.81
CA ILE A 13 15.74 -20.67 -9.68
C ILE A 13 14.91 -19.40 -9.88
N ASP A 14 13.61 -19.55 -10.15
CA ASP A 14 12.69 -18.43 -10.34
C ASP A 14 12.60 -17.53 -9.09
N ILE A 15 12.64 -18.12 -7.90
CA ILE A 15 12.67 -17.37 -6.62
C ILE A 15 13.96 -16.53 -6.53
N GLU A 16 15.12 -17.13 -6.79
CA GLU A 16 16.41 -16.43 -6.75
C GLU A 16 16.45 -15.27 -7.75
N GLU A 17 15.97 -15.49 -8.97
CA GLU A 17 15.88 -14.46 -10.01
C GLU A 17 14.89 -13.34 -9.63
N SER A 18 13.75 -13.70 -9.04
CA SER A 18 12.75 -12.73 -8.56
C SER A 18 13.30 -11.84 -7.45
N VAL A 19 13.98 -12.43 -6.46
CA VAL A 19 14.66 -11.71 -5.38
C VAL A 19 15.74 -10.78 -5.95
N ALA A 20 16.59 -11.29 -6.86
CA ALA A 20 17.64 -10.49 -7.49
C ALA A 20 17.06 -9.33 -8.31
N HIS A 21 15.93 -9.55 -9.03
CA HIS A 21 15.24 -8.51 -9.79
C HIS A 21 14.69 -7.42 -8.88
N TYR A 22 14.03 -7.81 -7.78
CA TYR A 22 13.50 -6.88 -6.78
C TYR A 22 14.62 -6.07 -6.11
N ASN A 23 15.69 -6.72 -5.68
CA ASN A 23 16.80 -6.07 -4.98
C ASN A 23 17.51 -5.02 -5.83
N ARG A 24 17.72 -5.28 -7.12
CA ARG A 24 18.29 -4.26 -8.04
C ARG A 24 17.45 -2.99 -8.04
N TRP A 25 16.15 -3.13 -8.19
CA TRP A 25 15.23 -1.98 -8.13
C TRP A 25 15.24 -1.28 -6.77
N PHE A 26 15.15 -2.06 -5.68
CA PHE A 26 15.05 -1.51 -4.33
C PHE A 26 16.28 -0.69 -3.93
N VAL A 27 17.48 -1.19 -4.25
CA VAL A 27 18.76 -0.50 -3.94
C VAL A 27 18.88 0.83 -4.67
N ASP A 28 18.33 0.94 -5.87
CA ASP A 28 18.33 2.20 -6.62
C ASP A 28 17.22 3.14 -6.18
N TYR A 29 16.02 2.61 -5.95
CA TYR A 29 14.82 3.41 -5.68
C TYR A 29 14.72 3.90 -4.23
N ALA A 30 14.86 3.02 -3.25
CA ALA A 30 14.57 3.35 -1.85
C ALA A 30 15.49 4.44 -1.27
N PRO A 31 16.83 4.44 -1.49
CA PRO A 31 17.71 5.49 -0.96
C PRO A 31 17.44 6.86 -1.58
N SER A 32 17.10 6.92 -2.88
CA SER A 32 16.77 8.18 -3.55
C SER A 32 15.47 8.76 -3.02
N THR A 33 14.43 7.91 -2.92
CA THR A 33 13.12 8.28 -2.37
C THR A 33 13.23 8.79 -0.92
N PHE A 34 14.01 8.10 -0.08
CA PHE A 34 14.24 8.53 1.30
C PHE A 34 14.86 9.93 1.37
N ARG A 35 15.89 10.22 0.55
CA ARG A 35 16.54 11.54 0.51
C ARG A 35 15.60 12.63 0.02
N ASP A 36 14.79 12.35 -0.98
CA ASP A 36 13.81 13.28 -1.55
C ASP A 36 12.72 13.63 -0.53
N ILE A 37 12.20 12.63 0.17
CA ILE A 37 11.23 12.83 1.26
C ILE A 37 11.86 13.64 2.37
N LYS A 38 13.08 13.32 2.80
CA LYS A 38 13.81 14.04 3.83
C LYS A 38 13.94 15.52 3.49
N GLY A 39 14.30 15.84 2.25
CA GLY A 39 14.38 17.23 1.78
C GLY A 39 13.03 17.96 1.84
N LYS A 40 11.93 17.26 1.51
CA LYS A 40 10.57 17.85 1.52
C LYS A 40 10.04 18.09 2.93
N VAL A 41 10.28 17.17 3.88
CA VAL A 41 9.69 17.25 5.22
C VAL A 41 10.49 18.10 6.19
N PHE A 42 11.81 18.23 5.99
CA PHE A 42 12.70 18.91 6.92
C PHE A 42 12.25 20.33 7.25
N GLY A 43 11.97 21.15 6.24
CA GLY A 43 11.54 22.53 6.43
C GLY A 43 10.20 22.66 7.17
N ASN A 44 9.28 21.75 6.95
CA ASN A 44 7.98 21.75 7.62
C ASN A 44 8.11 21.35 9.09
N VAL A 45 8.94 20.35 9.39
CA VAL A 45 9.21 19.91 10.77
C VAL A 45 9.93 21.00 11.55
N ALA A 46 10.96 21.63 10.96
CA ALA A 46 11.69 22.72 11.60
C ALA A 46 10.75 23.88 11.96
N LYS A 47 9.90 24.32 11.04
CA LYS A 47 8.88 25.35 11.29
C LYS A 47 7.87 24.95 12.37
N ALA A 48 7.42 23.69 12.37
CA ALA A 48 6.52 23.19 13.39
C ALA A 48 7.17 23.26 14.78
N ILE A 49 8.42 22.83 14.92
CA ILE A 49 9.17 22.87 16.18
C ILE A 49 9.48 24.31 16.61
N GLU A 50 9.78 25.22 15.68
CA GLU A 50 9.92 26.64 15.99
C GLU A 50 8.63 27.28 16.50
N GLY A 51 7.49 26.91 15.91
CA GLY A 51 6.15 27.39 16.34
C GLY A 51 5.77 26.88 17.74
N LEU A 52 6.38 25.77 18.17
CA LEU A 52 6.25 25.19 19.51
C LEU A 52 7.17 25.85 20.55
N ASN A 53 7.56 27.13 20.36
CA ASN A 53 8.49 27.89 21.20
C ASN A 53 8.13 27.88 22.68
N GLY A 54 8.69 26.95 23.46
CA GLY A 54 8.80 27.01 24.92
C GLY A 54 7.51 26.92 25.74
N LYS A 55 6.37 27.17 25.13
CA LYS A 55 5.03 26.81 25.59
C LYS A 55 4.40 26.02 24.46
N ILE A 56 4.49 24.71 24.53
CA ILE A 56 3.51 23.91 23.85
C ILE A 56 2.24 24.03 24.71
N ASP A 57 1.52 25.11 24.55
CA ASP A 57 0.09 25.04 24.54
C ASP A 57 -0.22 24.22 23.30
N LEU A 58 -0.19 22.89 23.48
CA LEU A 58 -0.81 21.96 22.54
C LEU A 58 -2.32 22.19 22.67
N ASP A 59 -2.72 23.42 22.36
CA ASP A 59 -4.09 23.87 22.37
C ASP A 59 -4.83 23.08 21.29
N ASP A 60 -6.05 22.67 21.60
CA ASP A 60 -6.91 21.97 20.66
C ASP A 60 -7.09 22.76 19.35
N ASP A 61 -6.98 24.07 19.42
CA ASP A 61 -7.10 24.99 18.30
C ASP A 61 -5.95 24.85 17.26
N ILE A 62 -4.81 24.29 17.61
CA ILE A 62 -3.69 24.13 16.67
C ILE A 62 -4.07 23.25 15.47
N LEU A 63 -4.81 22.17 15.70
CA LEU A 63 -5.31 21.28 14.64
C LEU A 63 -6.48 21.87 13.88
N ILE A 64 -7.21 22.78 14.49
CA ILE A 64 -8.30 23.53 13.85
C ILE A 64 -7.71 24.54 12.86
N ALA A 65 -6.61 25.20 13.23
CA ALA A 65 -5.91 26.15 12.38
C ALA A 65 -5.04 25.47 11.31
N HIS A 66 -4.36 24.39 11.69
CA HIS A 66 -3.38 23.69 10.88
C HIS A 66 -3.55 22.17 10.93
N PRO A 67 -4.59 21.60 10.29
CA PRO A 67 -4.92 20.17 10.40
C PRO A 67 -3.78 19.24 9.95
N THR A 68 -2.99 19.65 8.95
CA THR A 68 -1.88 18.84 8.42
C THR A 68 -0.72 18.66 9.41
N LEU A 69 -0.67 19.45 10.48
CA LEU A 69 0.32 19.26 11.56
C LEU A 69 0.14 17.91 12.27
N LEU A 70 -1.03 17.29 12.19
CA LEU A 70 -1.26 15.98 12.80
C LEU A 70 -0.22 14.94 12.35
N LEU A 71 0.23 15.00 11.11
CA LEU A 71 1.29 14.13 10.59
C LEU A 71 2.58 14.24 11.43
N ILE A 72 2.94 15.45 11.85
CA ILE A 72 4.14 15.73 12.67
C ILE A 72 3.85 15.39 14.13
N LEU A 73 2.72 15.82 14.69
CA LEU A 73 2.35 15.62 16.09
C LEU A 73 2.33 14.12 16.48
N ARG A 74 1.86 13.24 15.59
CA ARG A 74 1.92 11.78 15.83
C ARG A 74 3.33 11.24 16.02
N GLN A 75 4.32 11.88 15.42
CA GLN A 75 5.73 11.47 15.54
C GLN A 75 6.39 12.03 16.79
N MET A 76 5.76 12.97 17.46
CA MET A 76 6.22 13.57 18.72
C MET A 76 5.88 12.73 19.95
N THR A 77 5.09 11.66 19.78
CA THR A 77 4.70 10.76 20.87
C THR A 77 5.71 9.64 21.11
N CYS A 78 5.67 9.03 22.29
CA CYS A 78 6.46 7.87 22.70
C CYS A 78 5.56 6.69 23.09
N PRO A 79 5.47 5.62 22.26
CA PRO A 79 6.07 5.49 20.92
C PRO A 79 5.35 6.34 19.86
N PRO A 80 5.98 6.59 18.69
CA PRO A 80 5.29 7.24 17.58
C PRO A 80 4.00 6.53 17.20
N LEU A 81 2.91 7.27 17.05
CA LEU A 81 1.58 6.69 16.84
C LEU A 81 1.29 6.39 15.36
N ALA A 82 0.92 5.15 15.06
CA ALA A 82 0.27 4.81 13.80
C ALA A 82 -1.13 5.44 13.71
N ARG A 83 -1.60 5.72 12.47
CA ARG A 83 -2.92 6.35 12.23
C ARG A 83 -4.07 5.62 12.92
N ASP A 84 -4.14 4.31 12.73
CA ASP A 84 -5.25 3.50 13.27
C ASP A 84 -5.17 3.38 14.80
N ARG A 85 -3.94 3.40 15.37
CA ARG A 85 -3.76 3.44 16.82
C ARG A 85 -4.25 4.76 17.40
N LEU A 86 -3.88 5.89 16.79
CA LEU A 86 -4.38 7.21 17.20
C LEU A 86 -5.91 7.27 17.09
N ALA A 87 -6.48 6.80 15.97
CA ALA A 87 -7.93 6.78 15.79
C ALA A 87 -8.64 5.99 16.89
N GLY A 88 -8.10 4.81 17.26
CA GLY A 88 -8.62 3.99 18.34
C GLY A 88 -8.55 4.67 19.71
N LEU A 89 -7.40 5.26 20.06
CA LEU A 89 -7.20 5.96 21.33
C LEU A 89 -8.09 7.20 21.45
N ALA A 90 -8.16 8.02 20.41
CA ALA A 90 -9.00 9.22 20.37
C ALA A 90 -10.51 8.91 20.15
N ARG A 91 -10.88 7.65 19.89
CA ARG A 91 -12.25 7.19 19.61
C ARG A 91 -12.89 7.96 18.45
N ILE A 92 -12.15 8.06 17.34
CA ILE A 92 -12.59 8.75 16.12
C ILE A 92 -12.47 7.79 14.91
N PRO A 93 -13.20 8.07 13.80
CA PRO A 93 -13.07 7.27 12.60
C PRO A 93 -11.64 7.34 12.02
N PRO A 94 -11.02 6.22 11.56
CA PRO A 94 -9.69 6.23 10.92
C PRO A 94 -9.58 7.20 9.73
N GLN A 95 -10.67 7.39 8.99
CA GLN A 95 -10.75 8.34 7.88
C GLN A 95 -10.57 9.79 8.34
N ALA A 96 -10.97 10.12 9.57
CA ALA A 96 -10.78 11.47 10.12
C ALA A 96 -9.28 11.78 10.28
N VAL A 97 -8.47 10.83 10.80
CA VAL A 97 -7.00 11.00 10.91
C VAL A 97 -6.38 11.28 9.55
N ARG A 98 -6.75 10.50 8.52
CA ARG A 98 -6.30 10.74 7.14
C ARG A 98 -6.76 12.09 6.62
N GLY A 99 -7.99 12.49 6.94
CA GLY A 99 -8.55 13.79 6.56
C GLY A 99 -7.77 14.96 7.15
N PHE A 100 -7.34 14.86 8.41
CA PHE A 100 -6.44 15.86 9.03
C PHE A 100 -5.10 15.92 8.28
N GLU A 101 -4.42 14.80 8.16
CA GLU A 101 -3.08 14.75 7.53
C GLU A 101 -3.06 15.26 6.09
N ASN A 102 -4.14 15.03 5.33
CA ASN A 102 -4.29 15.48 3.94
C ASN A 102 -4.95 16.85 3.80
N GLY A 103 -5.36 17.49 4.90
CA GLY A 103 -6.07 18.78 4.87
C GLY A 103 -7.48 18.71 4.27
N THR A 104 -8.08 17.52 4.19
CA THR A 104 -9.42 17.30 3.60
C THR A 104 -10.55 17.18 4.63
N ILE A 105 -10.21 17.25 5.92
CA ILE A 105 -11.20 17.21 7.02
C ILE A 105 -12.09 18.44 6.99
N SER A 106 -13.40 18.25 7.16
CA SER A 106 -14.36 19.37 7.25
C SER A 106 -14.13 20.21 8.50
N ARG A 107 -14.55 21.49 8.50
CA ARG A 107 -14.44 22.38 9.67
C ARG A 107 -15.14 21.79 10.90
N ASN A 108 -16.30 21.20 10.72
CA ASN A 108 -17.02 20.54 11.82
C ASN A 108 -16.23 19.37 12.39
N GLY A 109 -15.62 18.54 11.53
CA GLY A 109 -14.77 17.44 11.97
C GLY A 109 -13.50 17.93 12.68
N GLN A 110 -12.92 19.05 12.25
CA GLN A 110 -11.80 19.68 12.97
C GLN A 110 -12.20 20.03 14.40
N VAL A 111 -13.30 20.76 14.58
CA VAL A 111 -13.78 21.16 15.90
C VAL A 111 -14.16 19.97 16.77
N GLU A 112 -14.81 18.96 16.20
CA GLU A 112 -15.26 17.77 16.94
C GLU A 112 -14.11 16.87 17.41
N TYR A 113 -13.10 16.66 16.56
CA TYR A 113 -12.09 15.63 16.81
C TYR A 113 -10.77 16.16 17.37
N SER A 114 -10.44 17.47 17.17
CA SER A 114 -9.18 18.04 17.66
C SER A 114 -8.97 17.85 19.16
N PRO A 115 -9.95 18.12 20.05
CA PRO A 115 -9.72 17.97 21.48
C PRO A 115 -9.34 16.54 21.89
N ARG A 116 -10.00 15.54 21.30
CA ARG A 116 -9.72 14.11 21.57
C ARG A 116 -8.36 13.68 21.05
N ILE A 117 -7.98 14.19 19.88
CA ILE A 117 -6.64 13.93 19.30
C ILE A 117 -5.57 14.55 20.17
N MET A 118 -5.75 15.81 20.55
CA MET A 118 -4.75 16.55 21.33
C MET A 118 -4.60 16.01 22.75
N GLU A 119 -5.66 15.50 23.38
CA GLU A 119 -5.58 14.77 24.64
C GLU A 119 -4.61 13.57 24.52
N VAL A 120 -4.80 12.72 23.51
CA VAL A 120 -3.92 11.56 23.27
C VAL A 120 -2.47 11.97 22.99
N ILE A 121 -2.29 13.06 22.21
CA ILE A 121 -0.93 13.56 21.91
C ILE A 121 -0.24 14.07 23.18
N ARG A 122 -0.94 14.81 24.05
CA ARG A 122 -0.41 15.30 25.35
C ARG A 122 -0.04 14.14 26.28
N ASP A 123 -0.92 13.15 26.40
CA ASP A 123 -0.70 11.99 27.27
C ASP A 123 0.49 11.13 26.88
N LEU A 124 0.82 11.10 25.59
CA LEU A 124 1.89 10.27 25.03
C LEU A 124 3.09 11.07 24.52
N LEU A 125 3.18 12.35 24.85
CA LEU A 125 4.28 13.20 24.40
C LEU A 125 5.64 12.63 24.86
N ASP A 126 6.62 12.65 23.95
CA ASP A 126 7.99 12.18 24.23
C ASP A 126 8.78 13.25 24.99
N PHE A 127 8.72 13.24 26.32
CA PHE A 127 9.42 14.23 27.16
C PHE A 127 10.95 14.11 27.07
N ASP A 128 11.49 12.95 26.71
CA ASP A 128 12.95 12.81 26.46
C ASP A 128 13.38 13.56 25.20
N LEU A 129 12.45 13.68 24.24
CA LEU A 129 12.67 14.43 23.01
C LEU A 129 12.34 15.92 23.20
N PHE A 130 11.40 16.26 24.08
CA PHE A 130 10.91 17.62 24.35
C PHE A 130 11.05 18.00 25.82
N PRO A 131 12.28 17.95 26.42
CA PRO A 131 12.46 18.16 27.86
C PRO A 131 12.13 19.60 28.32
N TRP A 132 12.10 20.54 27.43
CA TRP A 132 11.75 21.95 27.72
C TRP A 132 10.26 22.15 28.01
N ILE A 133 9.41 21.21 27.61
CA ILE A 133 7.96 21.29 27.86
C ILE A 133 7.66 21.12 29.34
N ASP A 134 8.32 20.15 29.98
CA ASP A 134 8.15 19.85 31.42
C ASP A 134 8.88 20.88 32.27
N SER A 135 10.06 21.35 31.86
CA SER A 135 10.86 22.30 32.63
C SER A 135 10.35 23.76 32.59
N GLY A 136 9.42 24.09 31.69
CA GLY A 136 8.92 25.45 31.48
C GLY A 136 9.98 26.46 30.99
N SER A 137 11.19 25.98 30.65
CA SER A 137 12.27 26.77 30.06
C SER A 137 12.22 26.65 28.55
N GLY A 138 12.53 27.73 27.81
CA GLY A 138 12.58 27.65 26.34
C GLY A 138 13.66 26.65 25.85
N PRO A 139 13.47 25.98 24.68
CA PRO A 139 14.44 25.04 24.14
C PRO A 139 15.71 25.75 23.65
N SER A 140 16.88 25.12 23.85
CA SER A 140 18.11 25.53 23.19
C SER A 140 18.06 25.22 21.68
N SER A 141 18.93 25.85 20.89
CA SER A 141 19.07 25.54 19.45
C SER A 141 19.40 24.06 19.22
N GLU A 142 20.29 23.49 20.02
CA GLU A 142 20.69 22.08 19.95
C GLU A 142 19.51 21.13 20.24
N GLN A 143 18.69 21.44 21.24
CA GLN A 143 17.48 20.66 21.56
C GLN A 143 16.48 20.69 20.40
N LYS A 144 16.25 21.86 19.79
CA LYS A 144 15.38 21.99 18.61
C LYS A 144 15.89 21.19 17.43
N GLU A 145 17.18 21.31 17.12
CA GLU A 145 17.81 20.58 16.01
C GLU A 145 17.73 19.06 16.21
N ARG A 146 18.03 18.59 17.42
CA ARG A 146 17.91 17.18 17.77
C ARG A 146 16.47 16.67 17.61
N ALA A 147 15.49 17.39 18.16
CA ALA A 147 14.09 17.01 18.04
C ALA A 147 13.65 17.01 16.56
N ALA A 148 14.03 18.05 15.79
CA ALA A 148 13.73 18.11 14.37
C ALA A 148 14.33 16.93 13.60
N ALA A 149 15.60 16.59 13.85
CA ALA A 149 16.26 15.48 13.17
C ALA A 149 15.55 14.14 13.43
N ILE A 150 15.16 13.87 14.68
CA ILE A 150 14.47 12.63 15.06
C ILE A 150 13.06 12.57 14.44
N ILE A 151 12.30 13.65 14.49
CA ILE A 151 10.96 13.69 13.89
C ILE A 151 11.03 13.53 12.37
N VAL A 152 11.99 14.17 11.72
CA VAL A 152 12.23 14.00 10.28
C VAL A 152 12.52 12.54 9.96
N ASP A 153 13.39 11.88 10.71
CA ASP A 153 13.74 10.48 10.48
C ASP A 153 12.52 9.55 10.64
N ARG A 154 11.74 9.70 11.74
CA ARG A 154 10.49 8.97 11.97
C ARG A 154 9.48 9.15 10.81
N LEU A 155 9.33 10.37 10.31
CA LEU A 155 8.48 10.68 9.15
C LEU A 155 9.00 10.06 7.86
N CYS A 156 10.31 10.16 7.61
CA CYS A 156 10.93 9.61 6.41
C CYS A 156 10.71 8.10 6.31
N ILE A 157 10.90 7.35 7.40
CA ILE A 157 10.62 5.91 7.43
C ILE A 157 9.17 5.64 7.02
N THR A 158 8.21 6.30 7.68
CA THR A 158 6.78 6.08 7.43
C THR A 158 6.35 6.41 6.00
N LEU A 159 6.85 7.52 5.45
CA LEU A 159 6.49 8.00 4.11
C LEU A 159 7.20 7.19 3.03
N THR A 160 8.47 6.83 3.23
CA THR A 160 9.23 6.01 2.29
C THR A 160 8.64 4.62 2.15
N ASP A 161 8.22 3.98 3.25
CA ASP A 161 7.55 2.67 3.20
C ASP A 161 6.25 2.71 2.40
N ALA A 162 5.50 3.81 2.49
CA ALA A 162 4.29 3.99 1.71
C ALA A 162 4.61 4.18 0.21
N ASP A 163 5.60 5.02 -0.11
CA ASP A 163 6.02 5.26 -1.49
C ASP A 163 6.61 4.00 -2.15
N ILE A 164 7.42 3.22 -1.42
CA ILE A 164 7.96 1.95 -1.91
C ILE A 164 6.82 1.01 -2.29
N ARG A 165 5.79 0.85 -1.44
CA ARG A 165 4.65 -0.03 -1.74
C ARG A 165 3.86 0.43 -2.95
N ASN A 166 3.59 1.74 -3.06
CA ASN A 166 2.87 2.30 -4.19
C ASN A 166 3.67 2.14 -5.50
N GLU A 167 4.99 2.32 -5.44
CA GLU A 167 5.85 2.18 -6.61
C GLU A 167 6.00 0.71 -7.04
N GLN A 168 6.02 -0.24 -6.10
CA GLN A 168 6.00 -1.67 -6.40
C GLN A 168 4.75 -2.03 -7.20
N GLU A 169 3.56 -1.63 -6.73
CA GLU A 169 2.30 -1.85 -7.43
C GLU A 169 2.30 -1.18 -8.81
N ARG A 170 2.68 0.10 -8.87
CA ARG A 170 2.75 0.85 -10.13
C ARG A 170 3.67 0.18 -11.15
N ARG A 171 4.84 -0.29 -10.72
CA ARG A 171 5.83 -0.96 -11.58
C ARG A 171 5.28 -2.26 -12.14
N GLN A 172 4.65 -3.08 -11.31
CA GLN A 172 4.05 -4.34 -11.73
C GLN A 172 2.91 -4.10 -12.73
N LEU A 173 2.02 -3.16 -12.45
CA LEU A 173 0.94 -2.79 -13.38
C LEU A 173 1.49 -2.28 -14.71
N LEU A 174 2.52 -1.44 -14.69
CA LEU A 174 3.16 -0.96 -15.92
C LEU A 174 3.76 -2.07 -16.74
N ALA A 175 4.42 -3.07 -16.12
CA ALA A 175 4.98 -4.20 -16.83
C ALA A 175 3.90 -5.02 -17.55
N ILE A 176 2.77 -5.30 -16.88
CA ILE A 176 1.61 -5.97 -17.47
C ILE A 176 1.04 -5.13 -18.62
N ILE A 177 0.82 -3.84 -18.40
CA ILE A 177 0.24 -2.92 -19.39
C ILE A 177 1.12 -2.82 -20.64
N GLN A 178 2.43 -2.70 -20.48
CA GLN A 178 3.38 -2.63 -21.59
C GLN A 178 3.37 -3.92 -22.41
N PHE A 179 3.32 -5.07 -21.76
CA PHE A 179 3.18 -6.36 -22.43
C PHE A 179 1.88 -6.42 -23.25
N LEU A 180 0.74 -6.08 -22.63
CA LEU A 180 -0.57 -6.11 -23.29
C LEU A 180 -0.63 -5.15 -24.49
N LYS A 181 -0.11 -3.92 -24.33
CA LYS A 181 -0.02 -2.96 -25.45
C LYS A 181 0.88 -3.47 -26.56
N GLY A 182 2.03 -4.10 -26.23
CA GLY A 182 2.92 -4.74 -27.20
C GLY A 182 2.24 -5.86 -27.98
N LYS A 183 1.27 -6.55 -27.37
CA LYS A 183 0.42 -7.56 -28.03
C LYS A 183 -0.81 -6.95 -28.71
N GLY A 184 -0.96 -5.62 -28.72
CA GLY A 184 -2.05 -4.90 -29.37
C GLY A 184 -3.38 -4.96 -28.62
N TYR A 185 -3.37 -5.24 -27.30
CA TYR A 185 -4.54 -5.07 -26.45
C TYR A 185 -4.80 -3.59 -26.17
N VAL A 186 -6.09 -3.24 -26.00
CA VAL A 186 -6.52 -1.86 -25.77
C VAL A 186 -7.08 -1.70 -24.37
N GLU A 187 -6.67 -0.62 -23.69
CA GLU A 187 -7.22 -0.28 -22.38
C GLU A 187 -8.67 0.23 -22.53
N ALA A 188 -9.57 -0.38 -21.78
CA ALA A 188 -10.97 0.02 -21.68
C ALA A 188 -11.28 0.53 -20.25
N LYS A 189 -12.32 1.35 -20.12
CA LYS A 189 -12.83 1.84 -18.83
C LYS A 189 -14.30 1.47 -18.65
N PRO A 190 -14.61 0.17 -18.60
CA PRO A 190 -15.97 -0.31 -18.44
C PRO A 190 -16.47 -0.08 -17.00
N ARG A 191 -17.80 -0.05 -16.83
CA ARG A 191 -18.42 -0.03 -15.50
C ARG A 191 -18.44 -1.44 -14.87
N THR A 192 -18.55 -2.46 -15.73
CA THR A 192 -18.58 -3.88 -15.34
C THR A 192 -17.72 -4.68 -16.30
N TYR A 193 -17.22 -5.84 -15.82
CA TYR A 193 -16.41 -6.71 -16.68
C TYR A 193 -17.12 -7.23 -17.92
N GLY A 194 -18.46 -7.32 -17.89
CA GLY A 194 -19.27 -7.77 -19.03
C GLY A 194 -19.28 -6.79 -20.22
N GLU A 195 -18.82 -5.55 -20.04
CA GLU A 195 -18.67 -4.56 -21.09
C GLU A 195 -17.34 -4.67 -21.85
N LEU A 196 -16.37 -5.47 -21.32
CA LEU A 196 -15.10 -5.72 -22.01
C LEU A 196 -15.32 -6.47 -23.30
N ARG A 197 -14.59 -6.08 -24.35
CA ARG A 197 -14.57 -6.74 -25.65
C ARG A 197 -13.32 -7.60 -25.80
N PRO A 198 -13.36 -8.66 -26.62
CA PRO A 198 -12.17 -9.44 -26.94
C PRO A 198 -11.02 -8.56 -27.42
N GLY A 199 -9.83 -8.71 -26.79
CA GLY A 199 -8.67 -7.86 -27.04
C GLY A 199 -8.60 -6.59 -26.19
N GLU A 200 -9.49 -6.41 -25.22
CA GLU A 200 -9.45 -5.31 -24.25
C GLU A 200 -8.99 -5.77 -22.87
N TYR A 201 -8.45 -4.83 -22.11
CA TYR A 201 -8.15 -4.99 -20.67
C TYR A 201 -8.65 -3.77 -19.88
N ALA A 202 -8.91 -3.98 -18.59
CA ALA A 202 -9.25 -2.92 -17.64
C ALA A 202 -8.40 -3.04 -16.38
N ILE A 203 -8.16 -1.91 -15.70
CA ILE A 203 -7.39 -1.81 -14.47
C ILE A 203 -8.34 -1.51 -13.32
N HIS A 204 -8.08 -2.10 -12.13
CA HIS A 204 -8.84 -1.87 -10.89
C HIS A 204 -10.36 -2.03 -11.04
N LEU A 205 -10.78 -3.09 -11.69
CA LEU A 205 -12.19 -3.37 -11.91
C LEU A 205 -12.70 -4.45 -10.94
N ASN A 206 -13.86 -4.22 -10.37
CA ASN A 206 -14.50 -5.16 -9.46
C ASN A 206 -15.24 -6.28 -10.20
N ILE A 207 -15.14 -7.50 -9.67
CA ILE A 207 -15.86 -8.68 -10.14
C ILE A 207 -16.86 -9.09 -9.06
N PRO A 208 -18.17 -9.12 -9.37
CA PRO A 208 -19.17 -9.57 -8.42
C PRO A 208 -19.09 -11.10 -8.23
N VAL A 209 -19.06 -11.55 -6.99
CA VAL A 209 -19.17 -12.97 -6.62
C VAL A 209 -20.32 -13.14 -5.63
N TYR A 210 -20.86 -14.36 -5.54
CA TYR A 210 -21.95 -14.67 -4.65
C TYR A 210 -21.48 -15.54 -3.48
N GLN A 211 -21.81 -15.12 -2.27
CA GLN A 211 -21.67 -15.90 -1.02
C GLN A 211 -23.06 -16.23 -0.50
N GLY A 212 -23.60 -17.37 -0.91
CA GLY A 212 -25.03 -17.64 -0.76
C GLY A 212 -25.85 -16.62 -1.56
N GLU A 213 -26.77 -15.93 -0.90
CA GLU A 213 -27.61 -14.89 -1.53
C GLU A 213 -26.91 -13.50 -1.57
N LYS A 214 -25.79 -13.33 -0.87
CA LYS A 214 -25.10 -12.05 -0.76
C LYS A 214 -24.12 -11.83 -1.90
N LYS A 215 -24.30 -10.72 -2.62
CA LYS A 215 -23.34 -10.26 -3.64
C LYS A 215 -22.19 -9.49 -2.97
N VAL A 216 -20.94 -9.90 -3.25
CA VAL A 216 -19.70 -9.27 -2.81
C VAL A 216 -18.87 -8.91 -4.03
N ASN A 217 -18.14 -7.82 -4.00
CA ASN A 217 -17.24 -7.44 -5.07
C ASN A 217 -15.79 -7.82 -4.72
N ILE A 218 -15.13 -8.54 -5.61
CA ILE A 218 -13.70 -8.84 -5.55
C ILE A 218 -12.98 -7.85 -6.47
N PRO A 219 -12.04 -7.03 -5.98
CA PRO A 219 -11.22 -6.20 -6.84
C PRO A 219 -10.22 -7.08 -7.60
N GLY A 220 -10.02 -6.77 -8.89
CA GLY A 220 -8.93 -7.32 -9.70
C GLY A 220 -8.03 -6.18 -10.18
N ASP A 221 -6.72 -6.36 -10.11
CA ASP A 221 -5.78 -5.32 -10.50
C ASP A 221 -5.78 -5.12 -12.02
N VAL A 222 -5.74 -6.22 -12.79
CA VAL A 222 -5.90 -6.18 -14.26
C VAL A 222 -6.85 -7.28 -14.71
N LEU A 223 -7.88 -6.90 -15.45
CA LEU A 223 -8.80 -7.83 -16.11
C LEU A 223 -8.53 -7.85 -17.60
N ILE A 224 -8.31 -9.02 -18.19
CA ILE A 224 -7.94 -9.18 -19.59
C ILE A 224 -8.94 -10.09 -20.28
N LEU A 225 -9.62 -9.61 -21.32
CA LEU A 225 -10.46 -10.46 -22.15
C LEU A 225 -9.67 -10.90 -23.39
N PRO A 226 -9.26 -12.20 -23.46
CA PRO A 226 -8.52 -12.72 -24.60
C PRO A 226 -9.22 -12.46 -25.92
N ARG A 227 -8.47 -12.29 -27.01
CA ARG A 227 -9.05 -12.06 -28.35
C ARG A 227 -9.92 -13.20 -28.84
N THR A 228 -9.64 -14.41 -28.37
CA THR A 228 -10.39 -15.63 -28.70
C THR A 228 -11.62 -15.85 -27.82
N ALA A 229 -11.81 -15.00 -26.79
CA ALA A 229 -12.94 -15.12 -25.87
C ALA A 229 -14.24 -14.62 -26.52
N SER A 230 -15.38 -15.17 -26.10
CA SER A 230 -16.69 -14.65 -26.47
C SER A 230 -17.00 -13.34 -25.72
N PRO A 231 -17.72 -12.39 -26.33
CA PRO A 231 -18.21 -11.22 -25.62
C PRO A 231 -19.01 -11.61 -24.37
N GLY A 232 -18.79 -10.89 -23.26
CA GLY A 232 -19.45 -11.18 -21.96
C GLY A 232 -18.87 -12.37 -21.16
N SER A 233 -17.86 -13.07 -21.69
CA SER A 233 -17.13 -14.09 -20.92
C SER A 233 -16.42 -13.46 -19.73
N LEU A 234 -16.19 -14.26 -18.67
CA LEU A 234 -15.35 -13.84 -17.58
C LEU A 234 -13.91 -13.60 -18.07
N PRO A 235 -13.32 -12.41 -17.82
CA PRO A 235 -11.94 -12.15 -18.19
C PRO A 235 -10.95 -12.95 -17.34
N ILE A 236 -9.71 -13.03 -17.79
CA ILE A 236 -8.58 -13.46 -16.94
C ILE A 236 -8.37 -12.35 -15.90
N ILE A 237 -8.31 -12.74 -14.64
CA ILE A 237 -8.09 -11.83 -13.51
C ILE A 237 -6.63 -11.95 -13.12
N VAL A 238 -5.90 -10.84 -13.19
CA VAL A 238 -4.50 -10.77 -12.75
C VAL A 238 -4.44 -9.94 -11.48
N GLU A 239 -3.82 -10.48 -10.45
CA GLU A 239 -3.55 -9.83 -9.17
C GLU A 239 -2.04 -9.63 -9.01
N ALA A 240 -1.60 -8.39 -8.89
CA ALA A 240 -0.20 -8.04 -8.70
C ALA A 240 0.19 -8.19 -7.23
N LYS A 241 1.24 -8.95 -6.96
CA LYS A 241 1.76 -9.16 -5.60
C LYS A 241 3.27 -8.98 -5.58
N SER A 242 3.71 -8.11 -4.67
CA SER A 242 5.13 -7.93 -4.40
C SER A 242 5.42 -8.13 -2.92
N ALA A 243 6.54 -8.78 -2.62
CA ALA A 243 7.02 -9.01 -1.28
C ALA A 243 8.45 -8.50 -1.13
N GLY A 244 8.68 -7.63 -0.14
CA GLY A 244 10.00 -7.07 0.17
C GLY A 244 10.84 -7.93 1.12
N ASP A 245 10.21 -8.97 1.72
CA ASP A 245 10.84 -9.95 2.60
C ASP A 245 10.01 -11.24 2.66
N PHE A 246 10.61 -12.33 3.19
CA PHE A 246 9.92 -13.62 3.34
C PHE A 246 8.92 -13.69 4.50
N THR A 247 8.90 -12.71 5.41
CA THR A 247 8.13 -12.79 6.67
C THR A 247 6.64 -12.52 6.48
N ASN A 248 6.29 -11.64 5.54
CA ASN A 248 4.92 -11.16 5.36
C ASN A 248 4.09 -11.98 4.36
N VAL A 249 4.71 -12.93 3.68
CA VAL A 249 4.09 -13.72 2.61
C VAL A 249 2.95 -14.59 3.13
N ASN A 250 3.12 -15.18 4.31
CA ASN A 250 2.18 -16.13 4.89
C ASN A 250 0.81 -15.56 5.31
N LYS A 251 0.72 -14.27 5.63
CA LYS A 251 -0.56 -13.62 5.97
C LYS A 251 -1.52 -13.50 4.79
N ARG A 252 -0.98 -13.39 3.58
CA ARG A 252 -1.75 -13.11 2.35
C ARG A 252 -2.30 -14.36 1.69
N ARG A 253 -1.67 -15.55 1.92
CA ARG A 253 -2.10 -16.83 1.32
C ARG A 253 -3.58 -17.13 1.48
N LYS A 254 -4.13 -16.91 2.68
CA LYS A 254 -5.55 -17.18 2.97
C LYS A 254 -6.49 -16.26 2.22
N GLU A 255 -6.07 -15.03 1.95
CA GLU A 255 -6.87 -14.04 1.23
C GLU A 255 -6.99 -14.41 -0.25
N GLU A 256 -5.87 -14.79 -0.89
CA GLU A 256 -5.84 -15.21 -2.29
C GLU A 256 -6.62 -16.52 -2.51
N ALA A 257 -6.40 -17.52 -1.67
CA ALA A 257 -7.17 -18.77 -1.71
C ALA A 257 -8.68 -18.54 -1.56
N THR A 258 -9.07 -17.65 -0.63
CA THR A 258 -10.47 -17.27 -0.44
C THR A 258 -11.04 -16.58 -1.68
N LYS A 259 -10.31 -15.63 -2.29
CA LYS A 259 -10.72 -14.99 -3.55
C LYS A 259 -10.93 -16.02 -4.66
N MET A 260 -9.97 -16.93 -4.83
CA MET A 260 -10.05 -17.98 -5.85
C MET A 260 -11.25 -18.90 -5.63
N GLN A 261 -11.48 -19.35 -4.39
CA GLN A 261 -12.63 -20.20 -4.05
C GLN A 261 -13.96 -19.50 -4.34
N GLN A 262 -14.11 -18.22 -4.00
CA GLN A 262 -15.29 -17.42 -4.27
C GLN A 262 -15.51 -17.22 -5.78
N LEU A 263 -14.44 -16.97 -6.53
CA LEU A 263 -14.49 -16.84 -7.98
C LEU A 263 -14.91 -18.17 -8.63
N LYS A 264 -14.30 -19.30 -8.23
CA LYS A 264 -14.64 -20.64 -8.76
C LYS A 264 -16.05 -21.07 -8.39
N ALA A 265 -16.53 -20.73 -7.19
CA ALA A 265 -17.90 -21.04 -6.77
C ALA A 265 -18.95 -20.27 -7.58
N THR A 266 -18.64 -19.03 -7.98
CA THR A 266 -19.54 -18.20 -8.80
C THR A 266 -19.36 -18.47 -10.30
N TYR A 267 -18.11 -18.65 -10.74
CA TYR A 267 -17.72 -18.82 -12.14
C TYR A 267 -16.85 -20.07 -12.25
N GLY A 268 -17.41 -21.17 -12.65
CA GLY A 268 -16.72 -22.49 -12.67
C GLY A 268 -15.44 -22.54 -13.51
N ASN A 269 -15.27 -21.62 -14.46
CA ASN A 269 -14.11 -21.50 -15.34
C ASN A 269 -13.24 -20.26 -15.04
N ALA A 270 -13.33 -19.70 -13.84
CA ALA A 270 -12.54 -18.52 -13.46
C ALA A 270 -11.04 -18.79 -13.57
N ARG A 271 -10.33 -17.88 -14.26
CA ARG A 271 -8.87 -17.87 -14.36
C ARG A 271 -8.34 -16.73 -13.54
N PHE A 272 -7.72 -17.06 -12.41
CA PHE A 272 -7.09 -16.11 -11.51
C PHE A 272 -5.58 -16.38 -11.53
N ILE A 273 -4.81 -15.35 -11.88
CA ILE A 273 -3.37 -15.44 -12.09
C ILE A 273 -2.70 -14.42 -11.16
N MET A 274 -1.70 -14.84 -10.44
CA MET A 274 -0.87 -13.94 -9.67
C MET A 274 0.30 -13.43 -10.49
N PHE A 275 0.62 -12.15 -10.38
CA PHE A 275 1.81 -11.55 -10.95
C PHE A 275 2.79 -11.25 -9.81
N LEU A 276 3.80 -12.13 -9.66
CA LEU A 276 4.65 -12.17 -8.48
C LEU A 276 5.99 -11.44 -8.70
N GLY A 277 6.39 -10.61 -7.71
CA GLY A 277 7.70 -9.95 -7.70
C GLY A 277 8.32 -9.92 -6.30
N GLY A 278 9.61 -10.23 -6.18
CA GLY A 278 10.35 -10.20 -4.91
C GLY A 278 10.41 -11.52 -4.17
N TYR A 279 10.16 -11.50 -2.87
CA TYR A 279 10.48 -12.55 -1.91
C TYR A 279 9.30 -13.50 -1.67
N PHE A 280 9.18 -14.54 -2.49
CA PHE A 280 8.24 -15.65 -2.27
C PHE A 280 9.04 -16.93 -2.04
N ASP A 281 8.63 -17.78 -1.10
CA ASP A 281 9.31 -19.04 -0.80
C ASP A 281 8.61 -20.25 -1.44
N LEU A 282 9.28 -21.41 -1.41
CA LEU A 282 8.72 -22.65 -1.94
C LEU A 282 7.42 -23.06 -1.25
N GLY A 283 7.30 -22.80 0.07
CA GLY A 283 6.10 -23.11 0.84
C GLY A 283 4.90 -22.25 0.41
N TYR A 284 5.14 -21.01 0.01
CA TYR A 284 4.12 -20.16 -0.58
C TYR A 284 3.64 -20.71 -1.92
N LEU A 285 4.57 -21.03 -2.82
CA LEU A 285 4.26 -21.53 -4.15
C LEU A 285 3.57 -22.90 -4.10
N ASP A 286 4.01 -23.80 -3.20
CA ASP A 286 3.34 -25.11 -2.98
C ASP A 286 1.88 -24.92 -2.56
N TYR A 287 1.60 -23.95 -1.68
CA TYR A 287 0.25 -23.65 -1.24
C TYR A 287 -0.63 -23.11 -2.37
N GLU A 288 -0.14 -22.11 -3.12
CA GLU A 288 -0.88 -21.53 -4.24
C GLU A 288 -1.16 -22.57 -5.35
N ALA A 289 -0.17 -23.40 -5.66
CA ALA A 289 -0.35 -24.50 -6.62
C ALA A 289 -1.40 -25.53 -6.16
N ALA A 290 -1.43 -25.87 -4.85
CA ALA A 290 -2.44 -26.76 -4.28
C ALA A 290 -3.86 -26.20 -4.36
N GLU A 291 -4.02 -24.86 -4.22
CA GLU A 291 -5.30 -24.17 -4.42
C GLU A 291 -5.68 -24.00 -5.91
N GLY A 292 -4.79 -24.45 -6.82
CA GLY A 292 -4.95 -24.32 -8.27
C GLY A 292 -4.84 -22.88 -8.77
N ILE A 293 -4.06 -22.06 -8.07
CA ILE A 293 -3.65 -20.73 -8.48
C ILE A 293 -2.36 -20.85 -9.27
N ASP A 294 -2.28 -20.14 -10.38
CA ASP A 294 -1.11 -20.07 -11.22
C ASP A 294 -0.52 -18.65 -11.17
N TRP A 295 0.72 -18.49 -11.61
CA TRP A 295 1.40 -17.19 -11.55
C TRP A 295 2.31 -16.93 -12.73
N VAL A 296 2.59 -15.64 -12.92
CA VAL A 296 3.64 -15.12 -13.81
C VAL A 296 4.62 -14.32 -12.95
N TRP A 297 5.92 -14.50 -13.19
CA TRP A 297 6.95 -13.73 -12.51
C TRP A 297 7.18 -12.36 -13.16
N GLU A 298 7.37 -11.33 -12.35
CA GLU A 298 7.65 -9.97 -12.83
C GLU A 298 8.93 -9.90 -13.68
N HIS A 299 9.96 -10.66 -13.31
CA HIS A 299 11.19 -10.72 -14.08
C HIS A 299 11.05 -11.51 -15.41
N ARG A 300 9.91 -12.17 -15.61
CA ARG A 300 9.63 -13.01 -16.77
C ARG A 300 8.24 -12.76 -17.38
N VAL A 301 7.91 -11.47 -17.57
CA VAL A 301 6.63 -11.02 -18.15
C VAL A 301 6.21 -11.75 -19.44
N PRO A 302 7.14 -12.14 -20.37
CA PRO A 302 6.75 -12.88 -21.57
C PRO A 302 6.00 -14.19 -21.31
N ASP A 303 6.10 -14.78 -20.12
CA ASP A 303 5.30 -15.97 -19.76
C ASP A 303 3.79 -15.71 -19.78
N MET A 304 3.36 -14.45 -19.78
CA MET A 304 1.95 -14.09 -20.00
C MET A 304 1.39 -14.59 -21.34
N GLU A 305 2.24 -14.87 -22.34
CA GLU A 305 1.80 -15.48 -23.60
C GLU A 305 1.15 -16.86 -23.40
N LYS A 306 1.61 -17.61 -22.39
CA LYS A 306 1.04 -18.92 -22.03
C LYS A 306 -0.40 -18.82 -21.52
N LEU A 307 -0.88 -17.62 -21.22
CA LEU A 307 -2.27 -17.36 -20.89
C LEU A 307 -3.21 -17.33 -22.10
N GLY A 308 -2.67 -17.42 -23.32
CA GLY A 308 -3.43 -17.34 -24.56
C GLY A 308 -3.76 -15.90 -24.98
N LEU A 309 -2.88 -14.96 -24.61
CA LEU A 309 -2.99 -13.53 -24.90
C LEU A 309 -2.35 -13.17 -26.24
#